data_69e9f2fa82b1902323db839f8db190a4
#
_entry.id   69e9f2fa82b1902323db839f8db190a4
#
_cell.length_a   1.000
_cell.length_b   1.000
_cell.length_c   1.000
_cell.angle_alpha   90.00
_cell.angle_beta   90.00
_cell.angle_gamma   90.00
#
_symmetry.space_group_name_H-M   'P 1'
#
loop_
_entity.id
_entity.type
_entity.pdbx_description
1 polymer ?
#
loop_
_entity_poly.entity_id
_entity_poly.type
_entity_poly.pdbx_seq_one_letter_code
_entity_poly.pdbx_strand_id
1 'polypeptide(L)'
;RDIGNSKNEGEFYDHFNYIIDGLLRVTKPGRNCCVHVAQVPAMLARDGYIGLKDFRGKTVAAFENRGWIFHGEVTIDKCPQAQAIRTHSKGLSFGQLKKDASWLRPALADYILVFRKPGDNETPIIPDITNDQWIEWARPVWYGIRESNTLNVAEGRSCEDERHIC
;
A
#
# COMPACT_ATOMS: atom_id res chain seq x y z
N ARG A 1 19.73 7.66 -6.28
CA ARG A 1 19.87 6.25 -5.91
C ARG A 1 18.47 5.73 -5.56
N ASP A 2 18.08 4.59 -6.11
CA ASP A 2 16.78 4.01 -5.87
C ASP A 2 16.71 3.44 -4.43
N ILE A 3 15.72 3.87 -3.67
CA ILE A 3 15.43 3.41 -2.31
C ILE A 3 15.18 1.89 -2.28
N GLY A 4 14.57 1.34 -3.34
CA GLY A 4 14.32 -0.10 -3.47
C GLY A 4 15.59 -0.95 -3.51
N ASN A 5 16.75 -0.35 -3.75
CA ASN A 5 18.06 -1.01 -3.76
C ASN A 5 18.83 -0.89 -2.42
N SER A 6 18.13 -0.64 -1.32
CA SER A 6 18.73 -0.64 0.02
C SER A 6 19.22 -2.02 0.40
N LYS A 7 20.38 -2.11 1.07
CA LYS A 7 21.04 -3.38 1.43
C LYS A 7 20.26 -4.17 2.48
N ASN A 8 19.57 -3.46 3.36
CA ASN A 8 18.77 -4.01 4.44
C ASN A 8 17.63 -3.06 4.81
N GLU A 9 16.76 -3.52 5.68
CA GLU A 9 15.59 -2.77 6.13
C GLU A 9 15.95 -1.46 6.87
N GLY A 10 17.04 -1.46 7.66
CA GLY A 10 17.49 -0.25 8.34
C GLY A 10 17.88 0.84 7.36
N GLU A 11 18.76 0.53 6.39
CA GLU A 11 19.15 1.48 5.34
C GLU A 11 17.92 1.98 4.53
N PHE A 12 16.94 1.10 4.30
CA PHE A 12 15.70 1.49 3.64
C PHE A 12 14.97 2.58 4.45
N TYR A 13 14.73 2.36 5.74
CA TYR A 13 14.04 3.33 6.58
C TYR A 13 14.85 4.59 6.84
N ASP A 14 16.17 4.51 6.90
CA ASP A 14 17.02 5.70 6.95
C ASP A 14 16.78 6.62 5.75
N HIS A 15 16.77 6.05 4.54
CA HIS A 15 16.46 6.82 3.33
C HIS A 15 14.99 7.26 3.27
N PHE A 16 14.06 6.38 3.66
CA PHE A 16 12.64 6.68 3.62
C PHE A 16 12.25 7.81 4.59
N ASN A 17 12.93 7.89 5.73
CA ASN A 17 12.74 8.96 6.70
C ASN A 17 13.00 10.36 6.11
N TYR A 18 13.97 10.52 5.21
CA TYR A 18 14.19 11.80 4.52
C TYR A 18 12.98 12.20 3.66
N ILE A 19 12.35 11.23 3.01
CA ILE A 19 11.13 11.48 2.24
C ILE A 19 10.00 11.88 3.17
N ILE A 20 9.81 11.17 4.29
CA ILE A 20 8.76 11.46 5.27
C ILE A 20 8.92 12.87 5.84
N ASP A 21 10.15 13.27 6.19
CA ASP A 21 10.46 14.63 6.68
C ASP A 21 10.21 15.68 5.60
N GLY A 22 10.59 15.37 4.36
CA GLY A 22 10.32 16.22 3.20
C GLY A 22 8.83 16.44 2.98
N LEU A 23 8.04 15.36 3.03
CA LEU A 23 6.58 15.41 2.93
C LEU A 23 5.96 16.23 4.06
N LEU A 24 6.42 16.03 5.31
CA LEU A 24 5.93 16.80 6.44
C LEU A 24 6.20 18.31 6.26
N ARG A 25 7.38 18.65 5.73
CA ARG A 25 7.76 20.04 5.48
C ARG A 25 6.88 20.72 4.44
N VAL A 26 6.59 20.04 3.32
CA VAL A 26 5.87 20.67 2.18
C VAL A 26 4.35 20.58 2.30
N THR A 27 3.82 19.63 3.07
CA THR A 27 2.38 19.51 3.27
C THR A 27 1.86 20.66 4.14
N LYS A 28 0.73 21.25 3.78
CA LYS A 28 0.08 22.29 4.59
C LYS A 28 -0.47 21.70 5.90
N PRO A 29 -0.47 22.44 7.02
CA PRO A 29 -1.11 21.99 8.27
C PRO A 29 -2.55 21.54 8.05
N GLY A 30 -2.96 20.48 8.76
CA GLY A 30 -4.31 19.93 8.66
C GLY A 30 -4.63 19.18 7.36
N ARG A 31 -3.66 19.00 6.45
CA ARG A 31 -3.83 18.27 5.19
C ARG A 31 -3.31 16.83 5.30
N ASN A 32 -3.82 15.98 4.42
CA ASN A 32 -3.51 14.56 4.38
C ASN A 32 -2.38 14.24 3.39
N CYS A 33 -1.64 13.19 3.73
CA CYS A 33 -0.71 12.49 2.86
C CYS A 33 -1.17 11.03 2.80
N CYS A 34 -1.37 10.50 1.59
CA CYS A 34 -1.77 9.11 1.38
C CYS A 34 -0.58 8.32 0.85
N VAL A 35 -0.34 7.14 1.44
CA VAL A 35 0.77 6.26 1.06
C VAL A 35 0.22 4.88 0.73
N HIS A 36 0.47 4.43 -0.49
CA HIS A 36 0.09 3.09 -0.93
C HIS A 36 1.18 2.08 -0.56
N VAL A 37 0.84 1.06 0.19
CA VAL A 37 1.75 0.02 0.63
C VAL A 37 1.11 -1.37 0.55
N ALA A 38 1.95 -2.39 0.47
CA ALA A 38 1.56 -3.80 0.65
C ALA A 38 2.48 -4.47 1.66
N GLN A 39 2.04 -5.56 2.26
CA GLN A 39 2.90 -6.39 3.09
C GLN A 39 3.96 -7.11 2.25
N VAL A 40 5.13 -7.32 2.82
CA VAL A 40 6.25 -7.99 2.15
C VAL A 40 6.32 -9.46 2.59
N PRO A 41 6.24 -10.43 1.66
CA PRO A 41 6.39 -11.83 2.02
C PRO A 41 7.84 -12.14 2.44
N ALA A 42 7.97 -12.87 3.54
CA ALA A 42 9.22 -13.51 3.91
C ALA A 42 9.39 -14.82 3.14
N MET A 43 10.60 -15.08 2.67
CA MET A 43 10.95 -16.24 1.84
C MET A 43 11.97 -17.12 2.57
N LEU A 44 11.75 -18.43 2.62
CA LEU A 44 12.62 -19.37 3.34
C LEU A 44 14.10 -19.23 2.97
N ALA A 45 14.39 -19.11 1.67
CA ALA A 45 15.77 -19.03 1.17
C ALA A 45 16.49 -17.72 1.54
N ARG A 46 15.75 -16.62 1.74
CA ARG A 46 16.31 -15.29 2.04
C ARG A 46 16.23 -14.95 3.52
N ASP A 47 15.08 -15.28 4.14
CA ASP A 47 14.71 -14.78 5.45
C ASP A 47 14.74 -15.89 6.52
N GLY A 48 14.96 -17.15 6.13
CA GLY A 48 15.00 -18.30 7.03
C GLY A 48 13.63 -18.82 7.49
N TYR A 49 12.54 -18.19 7.08
CA TYR A 49 11.17 -18.57 7.40
C TYR A 49 10.19 -18.19 6.30
N ILE A 50 9.01 -18.80 6.33
CA ILE A 50 7.88 -18.43 5.47
C ILE A 50 6.88 -17.64 6.32
N GLY A 51 6.50 -16.43 5.86
CA GLY A 51 5.59 -15.58 6.59
C GLY A 51 5.49 -14.20 5.95
N LEU A 52 5.23 -13.19 6.76
CA LEU A 52 5.18 -11.80 6.33
C LEU A 52 6.17 -10.95 7.15
N LYS A 53 6.73 -9.95 6.48
CA LYS A 53 7.39 -8.82 7.13
C LYS A 53 6.37 -7.71 7.28
N ASP A 54 6.21 -7.20 8.48
CA ASP A 54 5.23 -6.13 8.74
C ASP A 54 5.73 -4.78 8.19
N PHE A 55 5.63 -4.64 6.87
CA PHE A 55 6.00 -3.39 6.19
C PHE A 55 4.98 -2.28 6.46
N ARG A 56 3.68 -2.63 6.49
CA ARG A 56 2.58 -1.68 6.79
C ARG A 56 2.74 -1.06 8.18
N GLY A 57 2.86 -1.88 9.22
CA GLY A 57 2.98 -1.37 10.60
C GLY A 57 4.24 -0.55 10.81
N LYS A 58 5.36 -0.98 10.23
CA LYS A 58 6.62 -0.22 10.27
C LYS A 58 6.53 1.12 9.54
N THR A 59 5.80 1.18 8.42
CA THR A 59 5.54 2.44 7.71
C THR A 59 4.70 3.38 8.58
N VAL A 60 3.64 2.88 9.23
CA VAL A 60 2.84 3.69 10.17
C VAL A 60 3.75 4.26 11.27
N ALA A 61 4.54 3.40 11.93
CA ALA A 61 5.46 3.83 12.98
C ALA A 61 6.49 4.86 12.50
N ALA A 62 7.02 4.70 11.27
CA ALA A 62 7.96 5.66 10.70
C ALA A 62 7.35 7.05 10.52
N PHE A 63 6.10 7.14 10.06
CA PHE A 63 5.38 8.40 9.93
C PHE A 63 5.05 9.02 11.29
N GLU A 64 4.52 8.23 12.24
CA GLU A 64 4.19 8.71 13.58
C GLU A 64 5.42 9.23 14.33
N ASN A 65 6.55 8.52 14.24
CA ASN A 65 7.82 8.93 14.82
C ASN A 65 8.37 10.24 14.23
N ARG A 66 7.87 10.66 13.07
CA ARG A 66 8.22 11.91 12.37
C ARG A 66 7.17 13.02 12.55
N GLY A 67 6.20 12.81 13.46
CA GLY A 67 5.22 13.82 13.83
C GLY A 67 3.97 13.85 12.96
N TRP A 68 3.74 12.84 12.13
CA TRP A 68 2.46 12.65 11.46
C TRP A 68 1.43 12.01 12.38
N ILE A 69 0.16 12.27 12.14
CA ILE A 69 -0.95 11.61 12.80
C ILE A 69 -1.46 10.51 11.87
N PHE A 70 -1.45 9.26 12.31
CA PHE A 70 -2.10 8.18 11.57
C PHE A 70 -3.62 8.39 11.65
N HIS A 71 -4.22 8.78 10.54
CA HIS A 71 -5.60 9.27 10.48
C HIS A 71 -6.60 8.18 10.07
N GLY A 72 -6.16 7.22 9.27
CA GLY A 72 -6.99 6.11 8.81
C GLY A 72 -6.32 5.30 7.72
N GLU A 73 -7.04 4.28 7.27
CA GLU A 73 -6.58 3.44 6.18
C GLU A 73 -7.74 2.88 5.35
N VAL A 74 -7.44 2.56 4.11
CA VAL A 74 -8.31 1.78 3.23
C VAL A 74 -7.57 0.51 2.83
N THR A 75 -8.24 -0.63 2.94
CA THR A 75 -7.75 -1.91 2.44
C THR A 75 -8.27 -2.14 1.02
N ILE A 76 -7.38 -2.44 0.09
CA ILE A 76 -7.74 -2.80 -1.28
C ILE A 76 -7.76 -4.33 -1.39
N ASP A 77 -8.92 -4.87 -1.74
CA ASP A 77 -9.09 -6.32 -1.96
C ASP A 77 -8.27 -6.81 -3.14
N LYS A 78 -7.66 -7.99 -3.00
CA LYS A 78 -6.86 -8.64 -4.03
C LYS A 78 -7.33 -10.05 -4.30
N CYS A 79 -7.49 -10.38 -5.57
CA CYS A 79 -7.84 -11.74 -5.99
C CYS A 79 -6.70 -12.72 -5.64
N PRO A 80 -6.96 -13.74 -4.78
CA PRO A 80 -5.92 -14.69 -4.38
C PRO A 80 -5.38 -15.52 -5.56
N GLN A 81 -6.21 -15.82 -6.56
CA GLN A 81 -5.78 -16.55 -7.73
C GLN A 81 -4.82 -15.73 -8.60
N ALA A 82 -5.17 -14.47 -8.89
CA ALA A 82 -4.29 -13.58 -9.66
C ALA A 82 -2.96 -13.35 -8.94
N GLN A 83 -3.01 -13.15 -7.62
CA GLN A 83 -1.81 -12.97 -6.81
C GLN A 83 -0.94 -14.24 -6.77
N ALA A 84 -1.54 -15.43 -6.67
CA ALA A 84 -0.81 -16.71 -6.69
C ALA A 84 -0.09 -16.93 -8.02
N ILE A 85 -0.75 -16.64 -9.15
CA ILE A 85 -0.16 -16.76 -10.49
C ILE A 85 1.01 -15.78 -10.64
N ARG A 86 0.82 -14.53 -10.27
CA ARG A 86 1.83 -13.47 -10.46
C ARG A 86 3.04 -13.62 -9.54
N THR A 87 2.83 -14.01 -8.28
CA THR A 87 3.91 -14.09 -7.29
C THR A 87 4.52 -15.47 -7.15
N HIS A 88 3.92 -16.49 -7.77
CA HIS A 88 4.30 -17.91 -7.60
C HIS A 88 4.37 -18.34 -6.13
N SER A 89 3.56 -17.72 -5.27
CA SER A 89 3.58 -17.96 -3.82
C SER A 89 3.04 -19.34 -3.49
N LYS A 90 3.90 -20.19 -2.93
CA LYS A 90 3.51 -21.54 -2.49
C LYS A 90 2.37 -21.52 -1.47
N GLY A 91 2.35 -20.54 -0.57
CA GLY A 91 1.29 -20.39 0.42
C GLY A 91 -0.10 -20.03 -0.12
N LEU A 92 -0.22 -19.66 -1.40
CA LEU A 92 -1.50 -19.39 -2.07
C LEU A 92 -1.88 -20.45 -3.11
N SER A 93 -1.02 -21.45 -3.36
CA SER A 93 -1.23 -22.40 -4.46
C SER A 93 -2.22 -23.50 -4.08
N PHE A 94 -3.05 -23.91 -5.05
CA PHE A 94 -3.94 -25.08 -4.89
C PHE A 94 -3.17 -26.37 -4.53
N GLY A 95 -1.91 -26.49 -4.98
CA GLY A 95 -1.06 -27.61 -4.61
C GLY A 95 -0.80 -27.69 -3.11
N GLN A 96 -0.67 -26.55 -2.45
CA GLN A 96 -0.49 -26.50 -1.00
C GLN A 96 -1.76 -26.85 -0.24
N LEU A 97 -2.93 -26.44 -0.73
CA LEU A 97 -4.22 -26.82 -0.16
C LEU A 97 -4.41 -28.34 -0.12
N LYS A 98 -3.92 -29.05 -1.15
CA LYS A 98 -4.02 -30.51 -1.26
C LYS A 98 -2.97 -31.28 -0.46
N LYS A 99 -1.88 -30.61 -0.03
CA LYS A 99 -0.78 -31.25 0.72
C LYS A 99 -0.89 -30.96 2.22
N ASP A 100 -0.72 -29.72 2.59
CA ASP A 100 -0.74 -29.25 3.98
C ASP A 100 -1.34 -27.84 4.04
N ALA A 101 -2.62 -27.80 4.41
CA ALA A 101 -3.39 -26.56 4.47
C ALA A 101 -2.91 -25.60 5.59
N SER A 102 -2.13 -26.08 6.56
CA SER A 102 -1.57 -25.24 7.63
C SER A 102 -0.58 -24.19 7.11
N TRP A 103 -0.05 -24.39 5.90
CA TRP A 103 0.85 -23.45 5.22
C TRP A 103 0.13 -22.38 4.42
N LEU A 104 -1.19 -22.48 4.28
CA LEU A 104 -1.96 -21.51 3.53
C LEU A 104 -2.08 -20.19 4.29
N ARG A 105 -2.00 -19.12 3.55
CA ARG A 105 -2.28 -17.78 4.03
C ARG A 105 -3.26 -17.05 3.09
N PRO A 106 -3.97 -16.04 3.58
CA PRO A 106 -4.77 -15.15 2.72
C PRO A 106 -3.90 -14.45 1.67
N ALA A 107 -4.52 -13.98 0.61
CA ALA A 107 -3.91 -13.03 -0.30
C ALA A 107 -3.47 -11.78 0.47
N LEU A 108 -2.42 -11.14 0.00
CA LEU A 108 -1.96 -9.88 0.57
C LEU A 108 -2.81 -8.75 0.00
N ALA A 109 -3.49 -8.03 0.88
CA ALA A 109 -4.15 -6.79 0.51
C ALA A 109 -3.12 -5.69 0.25
N ASP A 110 -3.50 -4.69 -0.52
CA ASP A 110 -2.83 -3.40 -0.52
C ASP A 110 -3.52 -2.46 0.46
N TYR A 111 -2.80 -1.46 0.93
CA TYR A 111 -3.30 -0.49 1.89
C TYR A 111 -3.02 0.93 1.41
N ILE A 112 -4.01 1.79 1.51
CA ILE A 112 -3.82 3.24 1.44
C ILE A 112 -3.78 3.74 2.88
N LEU A 113 -2.60 4.09 3.36
CA LEU A 113 -2.40 4.67 4.68
C LEU A 113 -2.59 6.18 4.58
N VAL A 114 -3.47 6.72 5.40
CA VAL A 114 -3.78 8.16 5.42
C VAL A 114 -3.14 8.78 6.64
N PHE A 115 -2.24 9.71 6.42
CA PHE A 115 -1.59 10.49 7.47
C PHE A 115 -2.03 11.94 7.38
N ARG A 116 -2.27 12.56 8.53
CA ARG A 116 -2.62 13.97 8.61
C ARG A 116 -1.47 14.76 9.24
N LYS A 117 -1.08 15.87 8.61
CA LYS A 117 -0.14 16.79 9.21
C LYS A 117 -0.81 17.51 10.39
N PRO A 118 -0.18 17.60 11.58
CA PRO A 118 -0.71 18.39 12.71
C PRO A 118 -0.97 19.84 12.34
N GLY A 119 -1.89 20.46 13.07
CA GLY A 119 -2.29 21.86 12.89
C GLY A 119 -3.65 21.99 12.22
N ASP A 120 -4.13 23.22 12.15
CA ASP A 120 -5.42 23.56 11.57
C ASP A 120 -5.32 23.86 10.08
N ASN A 121 -6.37 23.53 9.35
CA ASN A 121 -6.50 23.87 7.96
C ASN A 121 -7.10 25.29 7.84
N GLU A 122 -6.27 26.26 7.58
CA GLU A 122 -6.67 27.67 7.40
C GLU A 122 -7.66 27.88 6.25
N THR A 123 -7.64 26.97 5.28
CA THR A 123 -8.57 27.03 4.13
C THR A 123 -9.38 25.73 4.09
N PRO A 124 -10.57 25.68 4.73
CA PRO A 124 -11.44 24.53 4.73
C PRO A 124 -11.74 24.06 3.30
N ILE A 125 -11.80 22.73 3.13
CA ILE A 125 -12.24 22.12 1.87
C ILE A 125 -13.75 21.96 1.93
N ILE A 126 -14.46 22.53 0.97
CA ILE A 126 -15.89 22.31 0.80
C ILE A 126 -16.02 21.16 -0.19
N PRO A 127 -16.61 20.01 0.21
CA PRO A 127 -16.75 18.88 -0.70
C PRO A 127 -17.84 19.19 -1.75
N ASP A 128 -17.61 18.71 -2.96
CA ASP A 128 -18.53 18.78 -4.11
C ASP A 128 -19.11 17.40 -4.48
N ILE A 129 -18.95 16.42 -3.60
CA ILE A 129 -19.44 15.05 -3.78
C ILE A 129 -20.85 14.87 -3.20
N THR A 130 -21.62 13.94 -3.80
CA THR A 130 -22.93 13.54 -3.30
C THR A 130 -22.79 12.61 -2.07
N ASN A 131 -23.90 12.46 -1.31
CA ASN A 131 -23.93 11.51 -0.19
C ASN A 131 -23.67 10.06 -0.65
N ASP A 132 -24.20 9.66 -1.80
CA ASP A 132 -23.99 8.30 -2.34
C ASP A 132 -22.54 8.06 -2.70
N GLN A 133 -21.88 9.04 -3.34
CA GLN A 133 -20.45 8.97 -3.60
C GLN A 133 -19.63 8.90 -2.31
N TRP A 134 -20.00 9.69 -1.30
CA TRP A 134 -19.33 9.64 -0.01
C TRP A 134 -19.49 8.26 0.66
N ILE A 135 -20.68 7.68 0.68
CA ILE A 135 -20.96 6.35 1.24
C ILE A 135 -20.13 5.29 0.54
N GLU A 136 -19.95 5.39 -0.78
CA GLU A 136 -19.16 4.46 -1.56
C GLU A 136 -17.66 4.62 -1.26
N TRP A 137 -17.14 5.83 -1.29
CA TRP A 137 -15.69 6.09 -1.19
C TRP A 137 -15.15 6.04 0.23
N ALA A 138 -15.99 6.32 1.25
CA ALA A 138 -15.62 6.23 2.66
C ALA A 138 -15.57 4.78 3.20
N ARG A 139 -15.75 3.77 2.35
CA ARG A 139 -15.65 2.37 2.78
C ARG A 139 -14.22 2.01 3.20
N PRO A 140 -14.05 1.23 4.28
CA PRO A 140 -12.73 0.81 4.74
C PRO A 140 -12.10 -0.27 3.85
N VAL A 141 -12.87 -0.89 2.98
CA VAL A 141 -12.41 -1.89 1.99
C VAL A 141 -12.93 -1.51 0.61
N TRP A 142 -11.99 -1.39 -0.33
CA TRP A 142 -12.30 -1.12 -1.73
C TRP A 142 -12.15 -2.40 -2.56
N TYR A 143 -13.18 -2.69 -3.34
CA TYR A 143 -13.25 -3.85 -4.22
C TYR A 143 -13.11 -3.43 -5.69
N GLY A 144 -12.75 -4.40 -6.53
CA GLY A 144 -12.74 -4.21 -7.99
C GLY A 144 -11.55 -3.44 -8.54
N ILE A 145 -10.63 -2.96 -7.69
CA ILE A 145 -9.39 -2.33 -8.13
C ILE A 145 -8.40 -3.42 -8.52
N ARG A 146 -8.12 -3.52 -9.82
CA ARG A 146 -7.22 -4.54 -10.37
C ARG A 146 -6.01 -3.86 -11.02
N GLU A 147 -4.86 -4.52 -10.96
CA GLU A 147 -3.63 -4.03 -11.58
C GLU A 147 -3.75 -3.90 -13.12
N SER A 148 -4.73 -4.59 -13.71
CA SER A 148 -5.03 -4.51 -15.15
C SER A 148 -6.03 -3.39 -15.50
N ASN A 149 -6.64 -2.76 -14.50
CA ASN A 149 -7.56 -1.64 -14.73
C ASN A 149 -6.75 -0.34 -14.81
N THR A 150 -6.09 -0.14 -15.91
CA THR A 150 -5.28 1.03 -16.15
C THR A 150 -6.07 2.04 -16.99
N LEU A 151 -5.76 3.32 -16.84
CA LEU A 151 -6.41 4.39 -17.60
C LEU A 151 -6.25 4.18 -19.12
N ASN A 152 -5.10 3.66 -19.53
CA ASN A 152 -4.80 3.45 -20.95
C ASN A 152 -5.62 2.33 -21.57
N VAL A 153 -5.93 1.26 -20.84
CA VAL A 153 -6.81 0.19 -21.32
C VAL A 153 -8.23 0.72 -21.56
N ALA A 154 -8.73 1.55 -20.65
CA ALA A 154 -10.05 2.18 -20.78
C ALA A 154 -10.12 3.13 -21.98
N GLU A 155 -9.02 3.79 -22.33
CA GLU A 155 -8.90 4.71 -23.47
C GLU A 155 -8.40 4.04 -24.76
N GLY A 156 -8.13 2.73 -24.76
CA GLY A 156 -7.60 2.00 -25.91
C GLY A 156 -6.13 2.27 -26.23
N ARG A 157 -5.39 2.81 -25.29
CA ARG A 157 -3.94 3.06 -25.41
C ARG A 157 -3.13 1.80 -25.08
N SER A 158 -1.88 1.74 -25.53
CA SER A 158 -0.99 0.60 -25.26
C SER A 158 -0.41 0.64 -23.85
N CYS A 159 -0.16 -0.56 -23.26
CA CYS A 159 0.47 -0.68 -21.95
C CYS A 159 1.86 -0.03 -21.82
N GLU A 160 2.49 0.36 -22.93
CA GLU A 160 3.81 0.99 -22.89
C GLU A 160 3.79 2.40 -22.32
N ASP A 161 2.65 3.10 -22.48
CA ASP A 161 2.49 4.46 -21.99
C ASP A 161 2.21 4.52 -20.47
N GLU A 162 1.90 3.38 -19.85
CA GLU A 162 1.49 3.29 -18.44
C GLU A 162 2.65 3.12 -17.46
N ARG A 163 3.82 2.76 -17.93
CA ARG A 163 4.98 2.49 -17.07
C ARG A 163 5.45 3.69 -16.24
N HIS A 164 4.91 4.85 -16.49
CA HIS A 164 5.28 6.10 -15.83
C HIS A 164 4.20 6.69 -14.92
N ILE A 165 3.06 6.02 -14.76
CA ILE A 165 1.91 6.52 -13.96
C ILE A 165 1.74 5.76 -12.64
N CYS A 166 2.51 4.68 -12.44
CA CYS A 166 2.52 3.92 -11.18
C CYS A 166 3.56 4.43 -10.21
#